data_d4773dc9ad2cd85d22cb1e8c39ca8600
#
_entry.id   d4773dc9ad2cd85d22cb1e8c39ca8600
#
_cell.length_a   1.000
_cell.length_b   1.000
_cell.length_c   1.000
_cell.angle_alpha   90.00
_cell.angle_beta   90.00
_cell.angle_gamma   90.00
#
_symmetry.space_group_name_H-M   'P 1'
#
loop_
_entity.id
_entity.type
_entity.pdbx_description
1 polymer ?
#
loop_
_entity_poly.entity_id
_entity_poly.type
_entity_poly.pdbx_seq_one_letter_code
_entity_poly.pdbx_strand_id
1 'polypeptide(L)'
;MKNKIINGSVIVMIFTIASKVVALLRDSLMASNFGTGTENSIFTFSMRSTMLLVSIGYGLTMAIVPVYSKLDSNNKGKECEELVNNTITVSTIFAAIIVVIAVILAGPIVKVMASDIAMNPVYYSQAVSLLRIMFISIIFVAPQSILAGVLQCNNKFIAPASMSLCSNLVYLIYQVFLLKIYGIMGYGVAVVIGFFIMFAVNVPAYRKLGYRYKFSFNLKDRGLRKIGESLFPIVLSSSLVQISLYILTAIGASVDSSSIVILDYSNKMTMMFYEVFAIAINMVTYPLLSSLKAQNEMGEYKGALIKSVKYILIVLLPVSIGLAILRLPVMAAYLMRGEFTFESVERTSSFLLFMIPTILILSIKDILLRCFFSLDNNRIVLKNSIATIVLTFIITYPLRRMIGENSLAIGYTLTGIVTMIMLYYPLKKEIALKINAKDLKDLLKIVIATIIMSVPVYLIYNLFTSYFALNTKNSILIIGICGIFGVLIYLIALITLRVDEVKEIINIIKNR
;
A
#
# COMPACT_ATOMS: atom_id res chain seq x y z
N MET A 1 -18.49 13.96 21.21
CA MET A 1 -17.71 13.93 19.97
C MET A 1 -16.51 12.97 20.06
N LYS A 2 -15.65 13.07 21.08
CA LYS A 2 -14.45 12.23 21.28
C LYS A 2 -14.72 10.70 21.20
N ASN A 3 -15.76 10.20 21.89
CA ASN A 3 -16.12 8.77 21.87
C ASN A 3 -16.61 8.26 20.50
N LYS A 4 -17.25 9.09 19.67
CA LYS A 4 -17.69 8.69 18.32
C LYS A 4 -16.53 8.55 17.35
N ILE A 5 -15.52 9.41 17.48
CA ILE A 5 -14.30 9.35 16.64
C ILE A 5 -13.47 8.11 17.04
N ILE A 6 -13.30 7.86 18.33
CA ILE A 6 -12.59 6.68 18.84
C ILE A 6 -13.25 5.39 18.35
N ASN A 7 -14.58 5.28 18.48
CA ASN A 7 -15.34 4.12 18.01
C ASN A 7 -15.22 3.96 16.48
N GLY A 8 -15.26 5.05 15.72
CA GLY A 8 -15.05 5.01 14.26
C GLY A 8 -13.66 4.48 13.87
N SER A 9 -12.62 4.94 14.54
CA SER A 9 -11.24 4.48 14.27
C SER A 9 -11.04 3.00 14.61
N VAL A 10 -11.61 2.52 15.71
CA VAL A 10 -11.57 1.09 16.10
C VAL A 10 -12.30 0.23 15.06
N ILE A 11 -13.46 0.65 14.59
CA ILE A 11 -14.21 -0.06 13.55
C ILE A 11 -13.38 -0.16 12.27
N VAL A 12 -12.81 0.95 11.80
CA VAL A 12 -11.94 0.96 10.61
C VAL A 12 -10.77 0.00 10.78
N MET A 13 -10.13 0.01 11.94
CA MET A 13 -8.99 -0.88 12.24
C MET A 13 -9.40 -2.36 12.18
N ILE A 14 -10.52 -2.74 12.79
CA ILE A 14 -11.01 -4.14 12.78
C ILE A 14 -11.29 -4.60 11.34
N PHE A 15 -12.03 -3.80 10.55
CA PHE A 15 -12.31 -4.15 9.15
C PHE A 15 -11.05 -4.21 8.30
N THR A 16 -10.07 -3.33 8.54
CA THR A 16 -8.79 -3.35 7.84
C THR A 16 -8.01 -4.62 8.14
N ILE A 17 -7.89 -5.01 9.41
CA ILE A 17 -7.21 -6.26 9.81
C ILE A 17 -7.92 -7.46 9.22
N ALA A 18 -9.24 -7.56 9.35
CA ALA A 18 -10.02 -8.66 8.79
C ALA A 18 -9.85 -8.75 7.26
N SER A 19 -9.88 -7.62 6.56
CA SER A 19 -9.66 -7.55 5.12
C SER A 19 -8.25 -8.04 4.73
N LYS A 20 -7.20 -7.69 5.50
CA LYS A 20 -5.83 -8.14 5.26
C LYS A 20 -5.69 -9.66 5.45
N VAL A 21 -6.33 -10.23 6.47
CA VAL A 21 -6.32 -11.68 6.69
C VAL A 21 -6.98 -12.40 5.49
N VAL A 22 -8.16 -11.94 5.07
CA VAL A 22 -8.85 -12.52 3.90
C VAL A 22 -8.02 -12.35 2.63
N ALA A 23 -7.36 -11.21 2.44
CA ALA A 23 -6.49 -10.98 1.30
C ALA A 23 -5.28 -11.94 1.28
N LEU A 24 -4.65 -12.22 2.43
CA LEU A 24 -3.56 -13.21 2.53
C LEU A 24 -4.03 -14.62 2.16
N LEU A 25 -5.22 -15.03 2.63
CA LEU A 25 -5.82 -16.32 2.27
C LEU A 25 -6.09 -16.41 0.78
N ARG A 26 -6.68 -15.38 0.20
CA ARG A 26 -6.93 -15.25 -1.24
C ARG A 26 -5.63 -15.38 -2.05
N ASP A 27 -4.59 -14.64 -1.67
CA ASP A 27 -3.31 -14.65 -2.37
C ASP A 27 -2.62 -16.00 -2.26
N SER A 28 -2.72 -16.66 -1.10
CA SER A 28 -2.23 -18.03 -0.89
C SER A 28 -2.97 -19.06 -1.78
N LEU A 29 -4.29 -18.92 -1.96
CA LEU A 29 -5.05 -19.77 -2.88
C LEU A 29 -4.69 -19.49 -4.33
N MET A 30 -4.46 -18.24 -4.71
CA MET A 30 -4.00 -17.88 -6.06
C MET A 30 -2.64 -18.49 -6.34
N ALA A 31 -1.70 -18.41 -5.41
CA ALA A 31 -0.40 -19.05 -5.49
C ALA A 31 -0.53 -20.58 -5.60
N SER A 32 -1.41 -21.18 -4.79
CA SER A 32 -1.65 -22.63 -4.82
C SER A 32 -2.18 -23.15 -6.17
N ASN A 33 -3.01 -22.37 -6.86
CA ASN A 33 -3.64 -22.82 -8.12
C ASN A 33 -2.77 -22.52 -9.35
N PHE A 34 -1.98 -21.45 -9.34
CA PHE A 34 -1.29 -20.97 -10.54
C PHE A 34 0.22 -20.77 -10.36
N GLY A 35 0.75 -20.91 -9.14
CA GLY A 35 2.17 -20.71 -8.85
C GLY A 35 2.68 -19.34 -9.33
N THR A 36 3.86 -19.36 -9.96
CA THR A 36 4.45 -18.23 -10.71
C THR A 36 4.19 -18.33 -12.21
N GLY A 37 3.23 -19.18 -12.63
CA GLY A 37 2.93 -19.44 -14.02
C GLY A 37 2.34 -18.26 -14.78
N THR A 38 2.26 -18.43 -16.11
CA THR A 38 1.84 -17.35 -17.04
C THR A 38 0.41 -16.87 -16.77
N GLU A 39 -0.51 -17.71 -16.35
CA GLU A 39 -1.89 -17.30 -16.01
C GLU A 39 -1.92 -16.35 -14.82
N ASN A 40 -1.13 -16.63 -13.77
CA ASN A 40 -0.98 -15.73 -12.63
C ASN A 40 -0.33 -14.40 -13.04
N SER A 41 0.64 -14.46 -13.95
CA SER A 41 1.30 -13.28 -14.53
C SER A 41 0.32 -12.41 -15.32
N ILE A 42 -0.51 -13.01 -16.16
CA ILE A 42 -1.58 -12.33 -16.90
C ILE A 42 -2.56 -11.64 -15.94
N PHE A 43 -3.00 -12.36 -14.89
CA PHE A 43 -3.91 -11.80 -13.90
C PHE A 43 -3.27 -10.65 -13.13
N THR A 44 -2.06 -10.83 -12.62
CA THR A 44 -1.34 -9.83 -11.84
C THR A 44 -1.05 -8.57 -12.65
N PHE A 45 -0.64 -8.73 -13.91
CA PHE A 45 -0.48 -7.63 -14.86
C PHE A 45 -1.80 -6.87 -15.10
N SER A 46 -2.89 -7.61 -15.35
CA SER A 46 -4.21 -7.02 -15.60
C SER A 46 -4.74 -6.29 -14.37
N MET A 47 -4.53 -6.86 -13.18
CA MET A 47 -4.91 -6.23 -11.91
C MET A 47 -4.12 -4.94 -11.66
N ARG A 48 -2.80 -4.94 -11.88
CA ARG A 48 -1.97 -3.74 -11.74
C ARG A 48 -2.35 -2.64 -12.73
N SER A 49 -2.60 -3.01 -13.98
CA SER A 49 -3.08 -2.06 -15.00
C SER A 49 -4.43 -1.44 -14.61
N THR A 50 -5.34 -2.25 -14.08
CA THR A 50 -6.63 -1.79 -13.58
C THR A 50 -6.47 -0.88 -12.36
N MET A 51 -5.63 -1.25 -11.39
CA MET A 51 -5.37 -0.46 -10.18
C MET A 51 -4.75 0.90 -10.46
N LEU A 52 -3.96 1.04 -11.53
CA LEU A 52 -3.45 2.33 -11.97
C LEU A 52 -4.60 3.31 -12.28
N LEU A 53 -5.61 2.86 -13.02
CA LEU A 53 -6.79 3.67 -13.34
C LEU A 53 -7.74 3.86 -12.13
N VAL A 54 -7.87 2.83 -11.31
CA VAL A 54 -8.65 2.87 -10.05
C VAL A 54 -8.10 3.92 -9.09
N SER A 55 -6.79 4.12 -9.04
CA SER A 55 -6.16 5.12 -8.16
C SER A 55 -6.64 6.55 -8.46
N ILE A 56 -6.99 6.84 -9.70
CA ILE A 56 -7.59 8.12 -10.11
C ILE A 56 -8.95 8.32 -9.42
N GLY A 57 -9.77 7.28 -9.40
CA GLY A 57 -11.10 7.33 -8.78
C GLY A 57 -11.05 7.49 -7.26
N TYR A 58 -10.08 6.91 -6.58
CA TYR A 58 -9.92 7.10 -5.13
C TYR A 58 -9.60 8.55 -4.73
N GLY A 59 -8.99 9.33 -5.61
CA GLY A 59 -8.80 10.77 -5.43
C GLY A 59 -10.12 11.54 -5.23
N LEU A 60 -11.23 11.04 -5.78
CA LEU A 60 -12.55 11.67 -5.63
C LEU A 60 -13.02 11.70 -4.17
N THR A 61 -12.68 10.70 -3.36
CA THR A 61 -12.99 10.72 -1.91
C THR A 61 -12.36 11.93 -1.24
N MET A 62 -11.09 12.21 -1.53
CA MET A 62 -10.38 13.34 -0.93
C MET A 62 -10.86 14.68 -1.48
N ALA A 63 -11.28 14.73 -2.74
CA ALA A 63 -11.72 15.97 -3.39
C ALA A 63 -13.14 16.39 -2.97
N ILE A 64 -14.06 15.44 -2.73
CA ILE A 64 -15.45 15.76 -2.37
C ILE A 64 -15.58 16.20 -0.91
N VAL A 65 -14.80 15.60 0.02
CA VAL A 65 -14.92 15.82 1.46
C VAL A 65 -14.93 17.31 1.85
N PRO A 66 -13.97 18.17 1.44
CA PRO A 66 -13.94 19.56 1.87
C PRO A 66 -15.13 20.37 1.28
N VAL A 67 -15.55 20.04 0.04
CA VAL A 67 -16.65 20.76 -0.61
C VAL A 67 -18.00 20.40 0.02
N TYR A 68 -18.22 19.09 0.25
CA TYR A 68 -19.41 18.58 0.92
C TYR A 68 -19.53 19.09 2.35
N SER A 69 -18.46 19.00 3.15
CA SER A 69 -18.46 19.42 4.55
C SER A 69 -18.77 20.92 4.71
N LYS A 70 -18.32 21.75 3.77
CA LYS A 70 -18.63 23.18 3.77
C LYS A 70 -20.10 23.47 3.48
N LEU A 71 -20.76 22.69 2.63
CA LEU A 71 -22.19 22.81 2.37
C LEU A 71 -23.02 22.28 3.55
N ASP A 72 -22.64 21.15 4.12
CA ASP A 72 -23.31 20.52 5.25
C ASP A 72 -23.28 21.40 6.50
N SER A 73 -22.14 22.03 6.80
CA SER A 73 -22.00 22.98 7.93
C SER A 73 -22.93 24.19 7.83
N ASN A 74 -23.41 24.53 6.63
CA ASN A 74 -24.35 25.62 6.37
C ASN A 74 -25.82 25.14 6.36
N ASN A 75 -26.12 23.91 6.81
CA ASN A 75 -27.45 23.30 6.82
C ASN A 75 -28.15 23.26 5.44
N LYS A 76 -27.37 23.11 4.37
CA LYS A 76 -27.83 23.09 2.98
C LYS A 76 -28.06 21.66 2.46
N GLY A 77 -28.85 20.87 3.13
CA GLY A 77 -29.03 19.45 2.83
C GLY A 77 -29.46 19.13 1.39
N LYS A 78 -30.33 19.95 0.77
CA LYS A 78 -30.72 19.80 -0.64
C LYS A 78 -29.55 20.09 -1.59
N GLU A 79 -28.77 21.14 -1.35
CA GLU A 79 -27.60 21.47 -2.16
C GLU A 79 -26.51 20.37 -2.04
N CYS A 80 -26.38 19.74 -0.85
CA CYS A 80 -25.51 18.59 -0.64
C CYS A 80 -25.95 17.39 -1.51
N GLU A 81 -27.25 17.06 -1.51
CA GLU A 81 -27.79 15.98 -2.33
C GLU A 81 -27.60 16.23 -3.82
N GLU A 82 -27.87 17.45 -4.29
CA GLU A 82 -27.68 17.86 -5.68
C GLU A 82 -26.22 17.77 -6.10
N LEU A 83 -25.29 18.29 -5.27
CA LEU A 83 -23.84 18.17 -5.50
C LEU A 83 -23.41 16.72 -5.66
N VAL A 84 -23.84 15.86 -4.71
CA VAL A 84 -23.48 14.44 -4.72
C VAL A 84 -24.01 13.74 -5.96
N ASN A 85 -25.29 13.94 -6.30
CA ASN A 85 -25.94 13.37 -7.47
C ASN A 85 -25.26 13.80 -8.76
N ASN A 86 -24.95 15.10 -8.89
CA ASN A 86 -24.25 15.64 -10.04
C ASN A 86 -22.81 15.09 -10.15
N THR A 87 -22.10 15.04 -9.02
CA THR A 87 -20.72 14.51 -9.00
C THR A 87 -20.69 13.02 -9.35
N ILE A 88 -21.62 12.21 -8.83
CA ILE A 88 -21.72 10.78 -9.19
C ILE A 88 -21.97 10.64 -10.69
N THR A 89 -22.98 11.36 -11.22
CA THR A 89 -23.36 11.26 -12.64
C THR A 89 -22.19 11.63 -13.55
N VAL A 90 -21.61 12.81 -13.34
CA VAL A 90 -20.54 13.32 -14.19
C VAL A 90 -19.30 12.42 -14.10
N SER A 91 -18.86 12.07 -12.89
CA SER A 91 -17.66 11.23 -12.71
C SER A 91 -17.85 9.80 -13.24
N THR A 92 -19.08 9.24 -13.16
CA THR A 92 -19.37 7.91 -13.73
C THR A 92 -19.35 7.97 -15.26
N ILE A 93 -19.86 9.03 -15.89
CA ILE A 93 -19.78 9.23 -17.34
C ILE A 93 -18.31 9.33 -17.79
N PHE A 94 -17.49 10.14 -17.08
CA PHE A 94 -16.05 10.22 -17.36
C PHE A 94 -15.36 8.88 -17.18
N ALA A 95 -15.68 8.13 -16.12
CA ALA A 95 -15.15 6.79 -15.90
C ALA A 95 -15.54 5.85 -17.06
N ALA A 96 -16.78 5.91 -17.55
CA ALA A 96 -17.23 5.10 -18.69
C ALA A 96 -16.45 5.45 -19.98
N ILE A 97 -16.17 6.73 -20.24
CA ILE A 97 -15.32 7.17 -21.36
C ILE A 97 -13.90 6.59 -21.21
N ILE A 98 -13.32 6.69 -20.02
CA ILE A 98 -11.99 6.11 -19.74
C ILE A 98 -11.98 4.60 -19.96
N VAL A 99 -13.03 3.89 -19.54
CA VAL A 99 -13.18 2.44 -19.78
C VAL A 99 -13.21 2.12 -21.27
N VAL A 100 -14.01 2.84 -22.06
CA VAL A 100 -14.07 2.63 -23.52
C VAL A 100 -12.68 2.81 -24.15
N ILE A 101 -11.98 3.89 -23.82
CA ILE A 101 -10.62 4.13 -24.31
C ILE A 101 -9.67 3.01 -23.85
N ALA A 102 -9.71 2.62 -22.59
CA ALA A 102 -8.85 1.58 -22.03
C ALA A 102 -9.11 0.21 -22.67
N VAL A 103 -10.38 -0.15 -22.93
CA VAL A 103 -10.77 -1.39 -23.63
C VAL A 103 -10.24 -1.42 -25.06
N ILE A 104 -10.30 -0.29 -25.79
CA ILE A 104 -9.75 -0.17 -27.14
C ILE A 104 -8.22 -0.31 -27.10
N LEU A 105 -7.57 0.34 -26.14
CA LEU A 105 -6.12 0.33 -25.98
C LEU A 105 -5.56 -0.93 -25.30
N ALA A 106 -6.39 -1.86 -24.83
CA ALA A 106 -5.94 -3.05 -24.11
C ALA A 106 -4.89 -3.86 -24.89
N GLY A 107 -5.06 -4.05 -26.21
CA GLY A 107 -4.08 -4.74 -27.04
C GLY A 107 -2.71 -4.05 -27.09
N PRO A 108 -2.63 -2.76 -27.47
CA PRO A 108 -1.39 -1.98 -27.38
C PRO A 108 -0.75 -1.98 -25.99
N ILE A 109 -1.55 -1.86 -24.92
CA ILE A 109 -1.06 -1.90 -23.53
C ILE A 109 -0.34 -3.22 -23.25
N VAL A 110 -0.96 -4.37 -23.58
CA VAL A 110 -0.33 -5.68 -23.38
C VAL A 110 0.96 -5.81 -24.20
N LYS A 111 0.96 -5.39 -25.46
CA LYS A 111 2.17 -5.47 -26.34
C LYS A 111 3.35 -4.67 -25.78
N VAL A 112 3.10 -3.49 -25.27
CA VAL A 112 4.17 -2.58 -24.80
C VAL A 112 4.61 -2.91 -23.39
N MET A 113 3.66 -3.25 -22.52
CA MET A 113 3.89 -3.34 -21.07
C MET A 113 4.02 -4.79 -20.57
N ALA A 114 3.67 -5.79 -21.37
CA ALA A 114 3.78 -7.20 -21.07
C ALA A 114 4.35 -7.96 -22.28
N SER A 115 5.53 -7.54 -22.74
CA SER A 115 6.13 -8.00 -24.01
C SER A 115 6.33 -9.51 -24.06
N ASP A 116 6.77 -10.14 -22.95
CA ASP A 116 6.95 -11.60 -22.88
C ASP A 116 5.62 -12.36 -23.07
N ILE A 117 4.57 -11.92 -22.36
CA ILE A 117 3.21 -12.47 -22.54
C ILE A 117 2.73 -12.27 -23.98
N ALA A 118 3.08 -11.15 -24.61
CA ALA A 118 2.64 -10.81 -25.97
C ALA A 118 3.35 -11.62 -27.06
N MET A 119 4.46 -12.30 -26.76
CA MET A 119 5.15 -13.17 -27.72
C MET A 119 4.34 -14.42 -28.08
N ASN A 120 3.51 -14.93 -27.16
CA ASN A 120 2.64 -16.06 -27.41
C ASN A 120 1.23 -15.57 -27.77
N PRO A 121 0.71 -15.90 -28.99
CA PRO A 121 -0.61 -15.42 -29.43
C PRO A 121 -1.77 -15.82 -28.52
N VAL A 122 -1.70 -16.99 -27.87
CA VAL A 122 -2.75 -17.50 -26.97
C VAL A 122 -2.75 -16.66 -25.69
N TYR A 123 -1.59 -16.49 -25.06
CA TYR A 123 -1.45 -15.68 -23.82
C TYR A 123 -1.73 -14.20 -24.06
N TYR A 124 -1.34 -13.68 -25.23
CA TYR A 124 -1.71 -12.32 -25.64
C TYR A 124 -3.22 -12.13 -25.71
N SER A 125 -3.94 -13.05 -26.39
CA SER A 125 -5.40 -13.00 -26.49
C SER A 125 -6.07 -13.08 -25.12
N GLN A 126 -5.58 -13.98 -24.24
CA GLN A 126 -6.08 -14.10 -22.87
C GLN A 126 -5.84 -12.82 -22.07
N ALA A 127 -4.63 -12.26 -22.12
CA ALA A 127 -4.28 -11.03 -21.39
C ALA A 127 -5.14 -9.84 -21.86
N VAL A 128 -5.34 -9.67 -23.16
CA VAL A 128 -6.18 -8.60 -23.71
C VAL A 128 -7.63 -8.77 -23.27
N SER A 129 -8.16 -9.99 -23.33
CA SER A 129 -9.55 -10.28 -22.93
C SER A 129 -9.77 -10.07 -21.44
N LEU A 130 -8.86 -10.57 -20.60
CA LEU A 130 -8.92 -10.38 -19.15
C LEU A 130 -8.82 -8.91 -18.76
N LEU A 131 -7.89 -8.18 -19.38
CA LEU A 131 -7.71 -6.75 -19.13
C LEU A 131 -8.95 -5.94 -19.51
N ARG A 132 -9.59 -6.26 -20.65
CA ARG A 132 -10.86 -5.65 -21.07
C ARG A 132 -11.97 -5.88 -20.07
N ILE A 133 -12.13 -7.11 -19.57
CA ILE A 133 -13.12 -7.44 -18.53
C ILE A 133 -12.83 -6.61 -17.26
N MET A 134 -11.60 -6.63 -16.80
CA MET A 134 -11.24 -5.97 -15.55
C MET A 134 -11.35 -4.44 -15.60
N PHE A 135 -11.15 -3.81 -16.76
CA PHE A 135 -11.34 -2.36 -16.91
C PHE A 135 -12.80 -1.92 -16.67
N ILE A 136 -13.79 -2.79 -16.86
CA ILE A 136 -15.19 -2.49 -16.56
C ILE A 136 -15.39 -2.11 -15.09
N SER A 137 -14.57 -2.64 -14.19
CA SER A 137 -14.62 -2.34 -12.75
C SER A 137 -14.46 -0.85 -12.44
N ILE A 138 -13.75 -0.08 -13.29
CA ILE A 138 -13.48 1.34 -13.11
C ILE A 138 -14.78 2.17 -13.05
N ILE A 139 -15.85 1.74 -13.71
CA ILE A 139 -17.15 2.41 -13.67
C ILE A 139 -17.69 2.51 -12.24
N PHE A 140 -17.43 1.51 -11.40
CA PHE A 140 -17.92 1.46 -10.03
C PHE A 140 -17.06 2.27 -9.06
N VAL A 141 -15.82 2.62 -9.45
CA VAL A 141 -14.86 3.30 -8.56
C VAL A 141 -15.29 4.73 -8.24
N ALA A 142 -15.78 5.47 -9.23
CA ALA A 142 -16.21 6.85 -9.02
C ALA A 142 -17.40 6.94 -8.02
N PRO A 143 -18.53 6.26 -8.22
CA PRO A 143 -19.64 6.33 -7.29
C PRO A 143 -19.31 5.77 -5.90
N GLN A 144 -18.54 4.67 -5.79
CA GLN A 144 -18.14 4.16 -4.48
C GLN A 144 -17.29 5.17 -3.70
N SER A 145 -16.35 5.85 -4.36
CA SER A 145 -15.44 6.81 -3.73
C SER A 145 -16.19 8.05 -3.22
N ILE A 146 -17.14 8.52 -4.00
CA ILE A 146 -18.00 9.67 -3.63
C ILE A 146 -18.88 9.31 -2.43
N LEU A 147 -19.57 8.15 -2.49
CA LEU A 147 -20.42 7.68 -1.38
C LEU A 147 -19.59 7.47 -0.11
N ALA A 148 -18.39 6.87 -0.22
CA ALA A 148 -17.52 6.69 0.92
C ALA A 148 -17.10 8.03 1.56
N GLY A 149 -16.76 9.04 0.76
CA GLY A 149 -16.41 10.38 1.25
C GLY A 149 -17.59 11.04 1.99
N VAL A 150 -18.79 11.00 1.41
CA VAL A 150 -20.00 11.56 2.01
C VAL A 150 -20.35 10.85 3.32
N LEU A 151 -20.26 9.52 3.37
CA LEU A 151 -20.51 8.72 4.58
C LEU A 151 -19.52 9.03 5.69
N GLN A 152 -18.23 9.22 5.35
CA GLN A 152 -17.19 9.61 6.32
C GLN A 152 -17.48 11.00 6.91
N CYS A 153 -17.90 11.99 6.10
CA CYS A 153 -18.33 13.30 6.59
C CYS A 153 -19.48 13.20 7.59
N ASN A 154 -20.40 12.24 7.39
CA ASN A 154 -21.54 11.99 8.27
C ASN A 154 -21.24 11.01 9.42
N ASN A 155 -19.97 10.74 9.73
CA ASN A 155 -19.52 9.81 10.77
C ASN A 155 -20.07 8.37 10.60
N LYS A 156 -20.36 7.94 9.37
CA LYS A 156 -20.81 6.59 9.01
C LYS A 156 -19.64 5.78 8.44
N PHE A 157 -18.77 5.29 9.33
CA PHE A 157 -17.50 4.65 8.94
C PHE A 157 -17.63 3.16 8.59
N ILE A 158 -18.71 2.46 9.02
CA ILE A 158 -18.86 1.00 8.87
C ILE A 158 -18.86 0.60 7.39
N ALA A 159 -19.73 1.21 6.57
CA ALA A 159 -19.87 0.84 5.17
C ALA A 159 -18.57 1.12 4.37
N PRO A 160 -17.95 2.31 4.43
CA PRO A 160 -16.66 2.54 3.79
C PRO A 160 -15.54 1.61 4.27
N ALA A 161 -15.48 1.30 5.57
CA ALA A 161 -14.47 0.41 6.12
C ALA A 161 -14.62 -1.04 5.67
N SER A 162 -15.86 -1.50 5.45
CA SER A 162 -16.16 -2.88 5.04
C SER A 162 -15.95 -3.16 3.55
N MET A 163 -15.80 -2.14 2.70
CA MET A 163 -15.66 -2.29 1.23
C MET A 163 -14.60 -3.31 0.84
N SER A 164 -13.39 -3.14 1.36
CA SER A 164 -12.25 -4.00 1.01
C SER A 164 -12.43 -5.44 1.53
N LEU A 165 -13.05 -5.61 2.70
CA LEU A 165 -13.38 -6.94 3.21
C LEU A 165 -14.39 -7.65 2.32
N CYS A 166 -15.45 -6.95 1.93
CA CYS A 166 -16.50 -7.51 1.07
C CYS A 166 -15.97 -7.91 -0.31
N SER A 167 -15.13 -7.09 -0.94
CA SER A 167 -14.52 -7.45 -2.23
C SER A 167 -13.58 -8.65 -2.11
N ASN A 168 -12.73 -8.69 -1.07
CA ASN A 168 -11.84 -9.82 -0.83
C ASN A 168 -12.61 -11.13 -0.56
N LEU A 169 -13.78 -11.06 0.10
CA LEU A 169 -14.65 -12.21 0.28
C LEU A 169 -15.22 -12.70 -1.06
N VAL A 170 -15.65 -11.82 -1.96
CA VAL A 170 -16.08 -12.20 -3.32
C VAL A 170 -14.97 -12.94 -4.06
N TYR A 171 -13.74 -12.42 -4.01
CA TYR A 171 -12.58 -13.04 -4.65
C TYR A 171 -12.26 -14.40 -4.04
N LEU A 172 -12.31 -14.52 -2.72
CA LEU A 172 -12.08 -15.77 -2.00
C LEU A 172 -13.14 -16.83 -2.35
N ILE A 173 -14.43 -16.44 -2.32
CA ILE A 173 -15.54 -17.33 -2.70
C ILE A 173 -15.36 -17.82 -4.13
N TYR A 174 -15.02 -16.93 -5.07
CA TYR A 174 -14.76 -17.33 -6.44
C TYR A 174 -13.63 -18.35 -6.52
N GLN A 175 -12.51 -18.11 -5.83
CA GLN A 175 -11.35 -19.02 -5.87
C GLN A 175 -11.65 -20.40 -5.29
N VAL A 176 -12.46 -20.46 -4.22
CA VAL A 176 -12.80 -21.73 -3.58
C VAL A 176 -13.79 -22.55 -4.43
N PHE A 177 -14.82 -21.92 -4.99
CA PHE A 177 -15.95 -22.64 -5.58
C PHE A 177 -16.00 -22.60 -7.11
N LEU A 178 -15.50 -21.54 -7.74
CA LEU A 178 -15.74 -21.27 -9.16
C LEU A 178 -14.47 -21.29 -10.02
N LEU A 179 -13.30 -21.18 -9.41
CA LEU A 179 -12.03 -21.08 -10.16
C LEU A 179 -11.76 -22.30 -11.03
N LYS A 180 -12.04 -23.51 -10.53
CA LYS A 180 -11.84 -24.76 -11.29
C LYS A 180 -12.79 -24.89 -12.49
N ILE A 181 -13.94 -24.19 -12.47
CA ILE A 181 -14.95 -24.26 -13.52
C ILE A 181 -14.69 -23.20 -14.61
N TYR A 182 -14.41 -21.95 -14.18
CA TYR A 182 -14.34 -20.81 -15.07
C TYR A 182 -12.93 -20.22 -15.24
N GLY A 183 -11.93 -20.79 -14.56
CA GLY A 183 -10.53 -20.39 -14.68
C GLY A 183 -10.25 -18.92 -14.37
N ILE A 184 -9.14 -18.43 -14.92
CA ILE A 184 -8.67 -17.08 -14.67
C ILE A 184 -9.56 -15.99 -15.30
N MET A 185 -10.23 -16.31 -16.40
CA MET A 185 -11.12 -15.37 -17.07
C MET A 185 -12.35 -15.05 -16.22
N GLY A 186 -12.95 -16.06 -15.60
CA GLY A 186 -14.05 -15.85 -14.66
C GLY A 186 -13.59 -15.12 -13.39
N TYR A 187 -12.31 -15.25 -13.01
CA TYR A 187 -11.77 -14.46 -11.90
C TYR A 187 -11.73 -12.96 -12.24
N GLY A 188 -11.47 -12.60 -13.50
CA GLY A 188 -11.64 -11.22 -13.98
C GLY A 188 -13.06 -10.69 -13.77
N VAL A 189 -14.08 -11.51 -14.04
CA VAL A 189 -15.48 -11.16 -13.74
C VAL A 189 -15.73 -11.01 -12.24
N ALA A 190 -15.16 -11.88 -11.42
CA ALA A 190 -15.25 -11.76 -9.97
C ALA A 190 -14.63 -10.44 -9.46
N VAL A 191 -13.56 -9.95 -10.10
CA VAL A 191 -12.98 -8.62 -9.80
C VAL A 191 -14.00 -7.52 -10.08
N VAL A 192 -14.68 -7.54 -11.20
CA VAL A 192 -15.73 -6.57 -11.53
C VAL A 192 -16.87 -6.62 -10.50
N ILE A 193 -17.32 -7.82 -10.12
CA ILE A 193 -18.34 -8.02 -9.09
C ILE A 193 -17.83 -7.47 -7.73
N GLY A 194 -16.56 -7.68 -7.38
CA GLY A 194 -15.96 -7.15 -6.17
C GLY A 194 -16.04 -5.62 -6.10
N PHE A 195 -15.70 -4.91 -7.17
CA PHE A 195 -15.85 -3.45 -7.25
C PHE A 195 -17.30 -2.99 -7.21
N PHE A 196 -18.21 -3.74 -7.87
CA PHE A 196 -19.63 -3.48 -7.75
C PHE A 196 -20.11 -3.63 -6.28
N ILE A 197 -19.69 -4.66 -5.55
CA ILE A 197 -20.02 -4.86 -4.14
C ILE A 197 -19.46 -3.74 -3.28
N MET A 198 -18.23 -3.26 -3.54
CA MET A 198 -17.68 -2.09 -2.85
C MET A 198 -18.55 -0.84 -3.01
N PHE A 199 -19.15 -0.64 -4.17
CA PHE A 199 -20.15 0.39 -4.39
C PHE A 199 -21.46 0.07 -3.63
N ALA A 200 -22.00 -1.13 -3.82
CA ALA A 200 -23.31 -1.53 -3.32
C ALA A 200 -23.43 -1.47 -1.78
N VAL A 201 -22.38 -1.82 -1.05
CA VAL A 201 -22.33 -1.77 0.42
C VAL A 201 -22.55 -0.34 0.96
N ASN A 202 -22.16 0.70 0.21
CA ASN A 202 -22.34 2.09 0.63
C ASN A 202 -23.77 2.60 0.40
N VAL A 203 -24.52 2.02 -0.55
CA VAL A 203 -25.85 2.51 -0.96
C VAL A 203 -26.87 2.49 0.18
N PRO A 204 -27.01 1.41 1.01
CA PRO A 204 -27.97 1.41 2.10
C PRO A 204 -27.66 2.47 3.17
N ALA A 205 -26.37 2.67 3.48
CA ALA A 205 -25.94 3.67 4.44
C ALA A 205 -26.20 5.10 3.94
N TYR A 206 -25.98 5.35 2.63
CA TYR A 206 -26.29 6.60 1.97
C TYR A 206 -27.78 6.91 1.97
N ARG A 207 -28.63 5.92 1.65
CA ARG A 207 -30.10 6.07 1.72
C ARG A 207 -30.60 6.39 3.14
N LYS A 208 -29.95 5.87 4.17
CA LYS A 208 -30.28 6.17 5.58
C LYS A 208 -29.95 7.62 5.99
N LEU A 209 -29.19 8.37 5.20
CA LEU A 209 -29.02 9.82 5.37
C LEU A 209 -30.20 10.63 4.82
N GLY A 210 -31.19 9.97 4.22
CA GLY A 210 -32.32 10.62 3.58
C GLY A 210 -32.10 10.99 2.10
N TYR A 211 -30.94 10.68 1.57
CA TYR A 211 -30.56 11.00 0.18
C TYR A 211 -31.02 9.92 -0.79
N ARG A 212 -31.44 10.34 -1.97
CA ARG A 212 -31.80 9.46 -3.09
C ARG A 212 -31.06 9.89 -4.35
N TYR A 213 -30.45 8.96 -5.04
CA TYR A 213 -29.82 9.26 -6.31
C TYR A 213 -30.86 9.72 -7.33
N LYS A 214 -30.62 10.88 -7.92
CA LYS A 214 -31.33 11.41 -9.08
C LYS A 214 -30.32 11.79 -10.15
N PHE A 215 -30.57 11.41 -11.38
CA PHE A 215 -29.73 11.79 -12.50
C PHE A 215 -29.63 13.32 -12.59
N SER A 216 -28.43 13.83 -12.52
CA SER A 216 -28.14 15.27 -12.62
C SER A 216 -26.85 15.45 -13.41
N PHE A 217 -26.91 16.21 -14.49
CA PHE A 217 -25.75 16.48 -15.34
C PHE A 217 -25.58 17.98 -15.55
N ASN A 218 -24.80 18.60 -14.70
CA ASN A 218 -24.54 20.02 -14.74
C ASN A 218 -23.04 20.31 -14.59
N LEU A 219 -22.33 20.49 -15.70
CA LEU A 219 -20.90 20.83 -15.73
C LEU A 219 -20.59 22.26 -15.23
N LYS A 220 -21.61 23.16 -15.14
CA LYS A 220 -21.45 24.50 -14.64
C LYS A 220 -21.59 24.64 -13.13
N ASP A 221 -21.87 23.54 -12.44
CA ASP A 221 -21.98 23.52 -10.98
C ASP A 221 -20.66 23.96 -10.33
N ARG A 222 -20.76 24.94 -9.41
CA ARG A 222 -19.59 25.52 -8.72
C ARG A 222 -18.90 24.51 -7.79
N GLY A 223 -19.67 23.63 -7.17
CA GLY A 223 -19.14 22.59 -6.30
C GLY A 223 -18.38 21.53 -7.10
N LEU A 224 -18.97 21.06 -8.20
CA LEU A 224 -18.32 20.11 -9.12
C LEU A 224 -17.02 20.69 -9.68
N ARG A 225 -16.99 21.95 -10.07
CA ARG A 225 -15.78 22.63 -10.56
C ARG A 225 -14.66 22.63 -9.50
N LYS A 226 -14.99 22.96 -8.24
CA LYS A 226 -14.01 22.92 -7.13
C LYS A 226 -13.48 21.51 -6.87
N ILE A 227 -14.34 20.48 -6.97
CA ILE A 227 -13.92 19.07 -6.87
C ILE A 227 -12.94 18.77 -8.01
N GLY A 228 -13.24 19.17 -9.26
CA GLY A 228 -12.36 18.97 -10.42
C GLY A 228 -11.00 19.66 -10.28
N GLU A 229 -11.00 20.93 -9.82
CA GLU A 229 -9.76 21.69 -9.58
C GLU A 229 -8.87 21.04 -8.49
N SER A 230 -9.49 20.47 -7.45
CA SER A 230 -8.77 19.75 -6.38
C SER A 230 -8.34 18.35 -6.81
N LEU A 231 -9.08 17.68 -7.70
CA LEU A 231 -8.85 16.33 -8.11
C LEU A 231 -7.50 16.15 -8.83
N PHE A 232 -7.14 17.07 -9.71
CA PHE A 232 -5.92 16.96 -10.51
C PHE A 232 -4.63 16.85 -9.65
N PRO A 233 -4.37 17.76 -8.67
CA PRO A 233 -3.21 17.61 -7.79
C PRO A 233 -3.27 16.35 -6.91
N ILE A 234 -4.46 15.97 -6.44
CA ILE A 234 -4.65 14.77 -5.61
C ILE A 234 -4.31 13.51 -6.41
N VAL A 235 -4.88 13.38 -7.62
CA VAL A 235 -4.62 12.25 -8.51
C VAL A 235 -3.14 12.19 -8.88
N LEU A 236 -2.55 13.31 -9.23
CA LEU A 236 -1.14 13.37 -9.58
C LEU A 236 -0.27 12.83 -8.42
N SER A 237 -0.53 13.25 -7.18
CA SER A 237 0.24 12.79 -6.01
C SER A 237 -0.03 11.33 -5.65
N SER A 238 -1.26 10.86 -5.70
CA SER A 238 -1.62 9.48 -5.30
C SER A 238 -1.29 8.44 -6.37
N SER A 239 -1.37 8.80 -7.65
CA SER A 239 -1.09 7.87 -8.75
C SER A 239 0.41 7.64 -8.99
N LEU A 240 1.29 8.52 -8.49
CA LEU A 240 2.73 8.44 -8.73
C LEU A 240 3.35 7.13 -8.20
N VAL A 241 2.89 6.65 -7.05
CA VAL A 241 3.34 5.35 -6.48
C VAL A 241 2.88 4.20 -7.39
N GLN A 242 1.64 4.24 -7.85
CA GLN A 242 1.10 3.21 -8.74
C GLN A 242 1.81 3.20 -10.10
N ILE A 243 2.15 4.38 -10.62
CA ILE A 243 2.93 4.49 -11.87
C ILE A 243 4.31 3.85 -11.71
N SER A 244 5.01 4.09 -10.61
CA SER A 244 6.32 3.48 -10.35
C SER A 244 6.23 1.95 -10.27
N LEU A 245 5.24 1.40 -9.58
CA LEU A 245 5.01 -0.03 -9.51
C LEU A 245 4.61 -0.62 -10.87
N TYR A 246 3.86 0.12 -11.68
CA TYR A 246 3.49 -0.29 -13.02
C TYR A 246 4.69 -0.33 -13.97
N ILE A 247 5.59 0.65 -13.87
CA ILE A 247 6.87 0.66 -14.62
C ILE A 247 7.70 -0.57 -14.24
N LEU A 248 7.81 -0.89 -12.95
CA LEU A 248 8.51 -2.10 -12.49
C LEU A 248 7.87 -3.37 -13.06
N THR A 249 6.56 -3.43 -13.09
CA THR A 249 5.82 -4.57 -13.69
C THR A 249 6.13 -4.71 -15.18
N ALA A 250 6.16 -3.59 -15.92
CA ALA A 250 6.49 -3.58 -17.35
C ALA A 250 7.97 -3.98 -17.61
N ILE A 251 8.90 -3.52 -16.78
CA ILE A 251 10.31 -3.93 -16.86
C ILE A 251 10.41 -5.43 -16.52
N GLY A 252 9.71 -5.91 -15.49
CA GLY A 252 9.67 -7.33 -15.11
C GLY A 252 9.17 -8.21 -16.24
N ALA A 253 8.06 -7.80 -16.87
CA ALA A 253 7.52 -8.48 -18.05
C ALA A 253 8.49 -8.56 -19.25
N SER A 254 9.51 -7.70 -19.29
CA SER A 254 10.54 -7.76 -20.34
C SER A 254 11.74 -8.64 -19.96
N VAL A 255 11.76 -9.18 -18.76
CA VAL A 255 12.76 -10.17 -18.29
C VAL A 255 12.18 -11.57 -18.36
N ASP A 256 11.08 -11.79 -17.64
CA ASP A 256 10.32 -13.04 -17.57
C ASP A 256 8.93 -12.73 -17.01
N SER A 257 7.89 -13.35 -17.54
CA SER A 257 6.52 -13.13 -17.08
C SER A 257 6.31 -13.48 -15.62
N SER A 258 7.02 -14.49 -15.09
CA SER A 258 6.98 -14.88 -13.67
C SER A 258 7.49 -13.77 -12.72
N SER A 259 8.38 -12.90 -13.21
CA SER A 259 8.91 -11.75 -12.43
C SER A 259 7.79 -10.79 -11.99
N ILE A 260 6.67 -10.71 -12.73
CA ILE A 260 5.51 -9.90 -12.38
C ILE A 260 4.89 -10.42 -11.07
N VAL A 261 4.75 -11.73 -10.96
CA VAL A 261 4.16 -12.41 -9.78
C VAL A 261 5.09 -12.34 -8.57
N ILE A 262 6.38 -12.57 -8.80
CA ILE A 262 7.43 -12.50 -7.77
C ILE A 262 7.48 -11.09 -7.18
N LEU A 263 7.48 -10.05 -8.04
CA LEU A 263 7.40 -8.64 -7.63
C LEU A 263 6.14 -8.37 -6.82
N ASP A 264 4.98 -8.89 -7.23
CA ASP A 264 3.70 -8.63 -6.57
C ASP A 264 3.65 -9.22 -5.16
N TYR A 265 4.01 -10.49 -4.99
CA TYR A 265 4.01 -11.13 -3.68
C TYR A 265 5.06 -10.54 -2.73
N SER A 266 6.26 -10.24 -3.24
CA SER A 266 7.30 -9.59 -2.45
C SER A 266 6.91 -8.18 -2.03
N ASN A 267 6.29 -7.41 -2.93
CA ASN A 267 5.77 -6.08 -2.62
C ASN A 267 4.64 -6.13 -1.57
N LYS A 268 3.70 -7.07 -1.69
CA LYS A 268 2.64 -7.25 -0.70
C LYS A 268 3.19 -7.57 0.68
N MET A 269 4.18 -8.46 0.76
CA MET A 269 4.85 -8.79 2.02
C MET A 269 5.56 -7.58 2.62
N THR A 270 6.31 -6.83 1.82
CA THR A 270 7.01 -5.61 2.24
C THR A 270 6.01 -4.55 2.72
N MET A 271 4.94 -4.31 1.95
CA MET A 271 3.91 -3.32 2.28
C MET A 271 3.12 -3.69 3.53
N MET A 272 2.91 -4.98 3.82
CA MET A 272 2.22 -5.41 5.03
C MET A 272 2.92 -4.88 6.30
N PHE A 273 4.24 -5.03 6.39
CA PHE A 273 5.00 -4.50 7.53
C PHE A 273 5.06 -2.97 7.56
N TYR A 274 5.26 -2.35 6.39
CA TYR A 274 5.23 -0.89 6.27
C TYR A 274 3.88 -0.30 6.72
N GLU A 275 2.75 -0.84 6.24
CA GLU A 275 1.42 -0.30 6.53
C GLU A 275 1.03 -0.48 8.00
N VAL A 276 1.39 -1.58 8.64
CA VAL A 276 1.05 -1.83 10.04
C VAL A 276 1.78 -0.86 10.98
N PHE A 277 3.06 -0.64 10.77
CA PHE A 277 3.89 0.10 11.73
C PHE A 277 4.13 1.56 11.32
N ALA A 278 4.49 1.82 10.06
CA ALA A 278 4.82 3.18 9.63
C ALA A 278 3.60 4.09 9.60
N ILE A 279 2.45 3.58 9.15
CA ILE A 279 1.22 4.38 9.11
C ILE A 279 0.77 4.77 10.52
N ALA A 280 0.86 3.84 11.49
CA ALA A 280 0.51 4.14 12.88
C ALA A 280 1.37 5.28 13.48
N ILE A 281 2.69 5.23 13.27
CA ILE A 281 3.61 6.28 13.72
C ILE A 281 3.31 7.60 13.02
N ASN A 282 3.08 7.56 11.73
CA ASN A 282 2.79 8.74 10.90
C ASN A 282 1.47 9.43 11.27
N MET A 283 0.46 8.68 11.72
CA MET A 283 -0.83 9.24 12.18
C MET A 283 -0.66 10.17 13.39
N VAL A 284 0.31 9.89 14.26
CA VAL A 284 0.59 10.71 15.44
C VAL A 284 1.58 11.83 15.12
N THR A 285 2.56 11.54 14.27
CA THR A 285 3.64 12.48 13.94
C THR A 285 3.14 13.72 13.18
N TYR A 286 2.26 13.54 12.18
CA TYR A 286 1.84 14.65 11.33
C TYR A 286 1.07 15.76 12.06
N PRO A 287 0.02 15.48 12.89
CA PRO A 287 -0.63 16.51 13.69
C PRO A 287 0.31 17.21 14.66
N LEU A 288 1.24 16.46 15.28
CA LEU A 288 2.23 17.01 16.19
C LEU A 288 3.15 18.02 15.47
N LEU A 289 3.71 17.64 14.32
CA LEU A 289 4.56 18.54 13.52
C LEU A 289 3.79 19.79 13.07
N SER A 290 2.55 19.64 12.64
CA SER A 290 1.71 20.75 12.20
C SER A 290 1.40 21.72 13.35
N SER A 291 1.12 21.22 14.57
CA SER A 291 0.86 22.06 15.74
C SER A 291 2.10 22.82 16.20
N LEU A 292 3.26 22.15 16.25
CA LEU A 292 4.53 22.78 16.65
C LEU A 292 4.96 23.85 15.64
N LYS A 293 4.71 23.62 14.34
CA LYS A 293 4.93 24.64 13.31
C LYS A 293 4.02 25.85 13.51
N ALA A 294 2.73 25.65 13.79
CA ALA A 294 1.76 26.72 14.01
C ALA A 294 2.11 27.56 15.25
N GLN A 295 2.73 26.95 16.27
CA GLN A 295 3.21 27.59 17.51
C GLN A 295 4.58 28.26 17.35
N ASN A 296 5.23 28.13 16.18
CA ASN A 296 6.60 28.58 15.90
C ASN A 296 7.68 27.89 16.80
N GLU A 297 7.38 26.74 17.38
CA GLU A 297 8.29 25.97 18.24
C GLU A 297 9.24 25.10 17.41
N MET A 298 10.10 25.71 16.60
CA MET A 298 10.99 25.01 15.68
C MET A 298 12.03 24.12 16.38
N GLY A 299 12.38 24.41 17.64
CA GLY A 299 13.24 23.53 18.45
C GLY A 299 12.58 22.18 18.73
N GLU A 300 11.35 22.22 19.23
CA GLU A 300 10.55 21.01 19.51
C GLU A 300 10.16 20.28 18.23
N TYR A 301 9.88 21.02 17.14
CA TYR A 301 9.63 20.44 15.81
C TYR A 301 10.77 19.51 15.35
N LYS A 302 12.03 19.98 15.46
CA LYS A 302 13.22 19.19 15.13
C LYS A 302 13.35 17.97 16.04
N GLY A 303 13.10 18.15 17.34
CA GLY A 303 13.08 17.06 18.32
C GLY A 303 12.04 16.00 17.99
N ALA A 304 10.80 16.43 17.68
CA ALA A 304 9.71 15.54 17.29
C ALA A 304 10.02 14.76 16.01
N LEU A 305 10.63 15.40 15.01
CA LEU A 305 11.08 14.74 13.78
C LEU A 305 12.10 13.63 14.07
N ILE A 306 13.17 13.95 14.81
CA ILE A 306 14.23 12.99 15.18
C ILE A 306 13.64 11.84 15.99
N LYS A 307 12.78 12.13 16.96
CA LYS A 307 12.11 11.14 17.81
C LYS A 307 11.22 10.20 16.99
N SER A 308 10.49 10.73 16.00
CA SER A 308 9.66 9.92 15.10
C SER A 308 10.49 8.97 14.25
N VAL A 309 11.65 9.42 13.75
CA VAL A 309 12.59 8.55 13.02
C VAL A 309 13.15 7.46 13.94
N LYS A 310 13.50 7.80 15.20
CA LYS A 310 13.95 6.81 16.19
C LYS A 310 12.87 5.75 16.47
N TYR A 311 11.61 6.14 16.65
CA TYR A 311 10.51 5.18 16.84
C TYR A 311 10.34 4.24 15.63
N ILE A 312 10.44 4.76 14.40
CA ILE A 312 10.44 3.91 13.21
C ILE A 312 11.58 2.90 13.26
N LEU A 313 12.79 3.34 13.57
CA LEU A 313 13.96 2.46 13.63
C LEU A 313 13.87 1.43 14.76
N ILE A 314 13.39 1.81 15.95
CA ILE A 314 13.19 0.89 17.07
C ILE A 314 12.26 -0.26 16.69
N VAL A 315 11.22 0.00 15.90
CA VAL A 315 10.24 -1.03 15.54
C VAL A 315 10.61 -1.74 14.23
N LEU A 316 10.91 -1.00 13.18
CA LEU A 316 11.03 -1.57 11.84
C LEU A 316 12.42 -2.10 11.51
N LEU A 317 13.49 -1.65 12.19
CA LEU A 317 14.83 -2.20 11.94
C LEU A 317 14.93 -3.67 12.37
N PRO A 318 14.54 -4.06 13.61
CA PRO A 318 14.55 -5.47 14.00
C PRO A 318 13.58 -6.32 13.18
N VAL A 319 12.40 -5.78 12.83
CA VAL A 319 11.43 -6.45 11.94
C VAL A 319 12.05 -6.71 10.57
N SER A 320 12.73 -5.72 9.99
CA SER A 320 13.39 -5.86 8.68
C SER A 320 14.52 -6.90 8.71
N ILE A 321 15.38 -6.88 9.74
CA ILE A 321 16.45 -7.87 9.88
C ILE A 321 15.88 -9.26 10.18
N GLY A 322 14.86 -9.37 11.05
CA GLY A 322 14.16 -10.61 11.32
C GLY A 322 13.52 -11.19 10.06
N LEU A 323 12.88 -10.36 9.26
CA LEU A 323 12.30 -10.75 7.97
C LEU A 323 13.38 -11.19 6.96
N ALA A 324 14.54 -10.55 6.96
CA ALA A 324 15.67 -10.95 6.11
C ALA A 324 16.20 -12.34 6.46
N ILE A 325 16.34 -12.64 7.76
CA ILE A 325 16.75 -13.97 8.25
C ILE A 325 15.67 -15.00 7.93
N LEU A 326 14.42 -14.70 8.21
CA LEU A 326 13.30 -15.63 8.11
C LEU A 326 12.58 -15.56 6.76
N ARG A 327 13.17 -14.94 5.72
CA ARG A 327 12.51 -14.74 4.42
C ARG A 327 11.99 -16.02 3.78
N LEU A 328 12.78 -17.09 3.85
CA LEU A 328 12.39 -18.41 3.31
C LEU A 328 11.17 -18.99 4.05
N PRO A 329 11.19 -19.21 5.39
CA PRO A 329 10.02 -19.71 6.07
C PRO A 329 8.82 -18.76 5.99
N VAL A 330 9.02 -17.44 5.94
CA VAL A 330 7.91 -16.48 5.79
C VAL A 330 7.24 -16.66 4.43
N MET A 331 8.00 -16.75 3.34
CA MET A 331 7.41 -16.95 2.00
C MET A 331 6.86 -18.37 1.86
N ALA A 332 7.47 -19.39 2.48
CA ALA A 332 6.94 -20.76 2.49
C ALA A 332 5.61 -20.85 3.26
N ALA A 333 5.51 -20.23 4.43
CA ALA A 333 4.27 -20.18 5.20
C ALA A 333 3.14 -19.46 4.43
N TYR A 334 3.50 -18.41 3.69
CA TYR A 334 2.55 -17.60 2.94
C TYR A 334 2.08 -18.28 1.65
N LEU A 335 2.99 -18.84 0.85
CA LEU A 335 2.71 -19.21 -0.54
C LEU A 335 2.94 -20.69 -0.87
N MET A 336 3.80 -21.44 -0.14
CA MET A 336 4.24 -22.78 -0.51
C MET A 336 3.11 -23.81 -0.40
N ARG A 337 2.28 -23.86 -1.46
CA ARG A 337 1.14 -24.79 -1.61
C ARG A 337 0.87 -25.03 -3.08
N GLY A 338 0.43 -26.27 -3.43
CA GLY A 338 0.04 -26.61 -4.79
C GLY A 338 1.12 -26.28 -5.82
N GLU A 339 0.78 -25.49 -6.81
CA GLU A 339 1.67 -25.10 -7.91
C GLU A 339 2.79 -24.11 -7.50
N PHE A 340 2.73 -23.50 -6.28
CA PHE A 340 3.80 -22.66 -5.80
C PHE A 340 4.87 -23.50 -5.13
N THR A 341 5.80 -23.99 -5.93
CA THR A 341 6.87 -24.93 -5.52
C THR A 341 7.91 -24.27 -4.60
N PHE A 342 8.79 -25.09 -4.03
CA PHE A 342 9.92 -24.60 -3.23
C PHE A 342 10.85 -23.70 -4.05
N GLU A 343 11.08 -24.00 -5.32
CA GLU A 343 11.84 -23.16 -6.24
C GLU A 343 11.23 -21.76 -6.38
N SER A 344 9.90 -21.68 -6.53
CA SER A 344 9.17 -20.39 -6.56
C SER A 344 9.32 -19.63 -5.25
N VAL A 345 9.32 -20.32 -4.10
CA VAL A 345 9.56 -19.73 -2.78
C VAL A 345 10.97 -19.18 -2.67
N GLU A 346 11.97 -19.94 -3.12
CA GLU A 346 13.38 -19.53 -3.07
C GLU A 346 13.62 -18.26 -3.94
N ARG A 347 13.14 -18.25 -5.18
CA ARG A 347 13.20 -17.08 -6.06
C ARG A 347 12.51 -15.87 -5.41
N THR A 348 11.27 -16.04 -4.91
CA THR A 348 10.51 -14.96 -4.31
C THR A 348 11.15 -14.45 -3.01
N SER A 349 11.73 -15.34 -2.19
CA SER A 349 12.41 -14.96 -0.96
C SER A 349 13.73 -14.23 -1.22
N SER A 350 14.47 -14.62 -2.25
CA SER A 350 15.69 -13.93 -2.69
C SER A 350 15.37 -12.53 -3.20
N PHE A 351 14.31 -12.40 -3.99
CA PHE A 351 13.81 -11.11 -4.44
C PHE A 351 13.36 -10.22 -3.26
N LEU A 352 12.63 -10.81 -2.31
CA LEU A 352 12.18 -10.12 -1.09
C LEU A 352 13.35 -9.54 -0.29
N LEU A 353 14.48 -10.26 -0.20
CA LEU A 353 15.67 -9.79 0.52
C LEU A 353 16.11 -8.40 0.03
N PHE A 354 16.11 -8.18 -1.29
CA PHE A 354 16.47 -6.90 -1.88
C PHE A 354 15.38 -5.82 -1.74
N MET A 355 14.13 -6.22 -1.48
CA MET A 355 13.03 -5.29 -1.21
C MET A 355 12.91 -4.89 0.27
N ILE A 356 13.39 -5.71 1.22
CA ILE A 356 13.25 -5.45 2.66
C ILE A 356 13.73 -4.04 3.07
N PRO A 357 14.87 -3.50 2.57
CA PRO A 357 15.30 -2.16 2.95
C PRO A 357 14.26 -1.07 2.62
N THR A 358 13.38 -1.31 1.64
CA THR A 358 12.32 -0.35 1.29
C THR A 358 11.35 -0.09 2.44
N ILE A 359 11.18 -1.04 3.38
CA ILE A 359 10.33 -0.87 4.58
C ILE A 359 10.79 0.35 5.37
N LEU A 360 12.08 0.43 5.66
CA LEU A 360 12.69 1.55 6.39
C LEU A 360 12.73 2.83 5.56
N ILE A 361 13.15 2.71 4.30
CA ILE A 361 13.31 3.84 3.39
C ILE A 361 11.96 4.55 3.18
N LEU A 362 10.89 3.82 2.88
CA LEU A 362 9.57 4.39 2.67
C LEU A 362 9.01 4.99 3.97
N SER A 363 9.25 4.34 5.11
CA SER A 363 8.78 4.84 6.42
C SER A 363 9.44 6.17 6.79
N ILE A 364 10.74 6.30 6.58
CA ILE A 364 11.47 7.57 6.81
C ILE A 364 11.04 8.60 5.77
N LYS A 365 10.95 8.22 4.50
CA LYS A 365 10.50 9.09 3.41
C LYS A 365 9.13 9.71 3.70
N ASP A 366 8.21 8.92 4.25
CA ASP A 366 6.87 9.41 4.62
C ASP A 366 6.92 10.50 5.70
N ILE A 367 7.76 10.34 6.73
CA ILE A 367 7.95 11.40 7.73
C ILE A 367 8.48 12.67 7.07
N LEU A 368 9.49 12.55 6.20
CA LEU A 368 10.05 13.70 5.48
C LEU A 368 9.01 14.40 4.61
N LEU A 369 8.16 13.64 3.92
CA LEU A 369 7.05 14.20 3.13
C LEU A 369 6.05 14.95 4.02
N ARG A 370 5.72 14.41 5.21
CA ARG A 370 4.82 15.07 6.17
C ARG A 370 5.43 16.36 6.74
N CYS A 371 6.76 16.43 6.90
CA CYS A 371 7.44 17.67 7.23
C CYS A 371 7.19 18.73 6.15
N PHE A 372 7.36 18.40 4.87
CA PHE A 372 7.09 19.35 3.79
C PHE A 372 5.61 19.76 3.70
N PHE A 373 4.68 18.84 3.95
CA PHE A 373 3.26 19.19 4.05
C PHE A 373 2.98 20.15 5.22
N SER A 374 3.60 19.95 6.38
CA SER A 374 3.44 20.83 7.54
C SER A 374 4.12 22.21 7.36
N LEU A 375 5.11 22.29 6.46
CA LEU A 375 5.81 23.53 6.08
C LEU A 375 5.18 24.22 4.86
N ASP A 376 4.05 23.70 4.34
CA ASP A 376 3.34 24.18 3.14
C ASP A 376 4.19 24.16 1.85
N ASN A 377 5.26 23.34 1.82
CA ASN A 377 6.20 23.24 0.69
C ASN A 377 5.88 22.07 -0.25
N ASN A 378 4.68 22.08 -0.82
CA ASN A 378 4.20 21.02 -1.71
C ASN A 378 5.00 20.89 -3.02
N ARG A 379 5.76 21.93 -3.43
CA ARG A 379 6.58 21.87 -4.64
C ARG A 379 7.70 20.83 -4.56
N ILE A 380 8.34 20.70 -3.39
CA ILE A 380 9.39 19.69 -3.19
C ILE A 380 8.79 18.28 -3.24
N VAL A 381 7.62 18.09 -2.66
CA VAL A 381 6.88 16.81 -2.70
C VAL A 381 6.60 16.41 -4.14
N LEU A 382 6.08 17.31 -4.96
CA LEU A 382 5.79 17.05 -6.37
C LEU A 382 7.06 16.72 -7.16
N LYS A 383 8.14 17.51 -6.99
CA LYS A 383 9.43 17.22 -7.64
C LYS A 383 9.98 15.85 -7.25
N ASN A 384 9.91 15.48 -5.97
CA ASN A 384 10.34 14.19 -5.49
C ASN A 384 9.52 13.04 -6.10
N SER A 385 8.23 13.23 -6.24
CA SER A 385 7.33 12.25 -6.82
C SER A 385 7.64 12.01 -8.32
N ILE A 386 7.83 13.07 -9.09
CA ILE A 386 8.24 12.98 -10.50
C ILE A 386 9.61 12.32 -10.60
N ALA A 387 10.56 12.73 -9.75
CA ALA A 387 11.88 12.11 -9.71
C ALA A 387 11.80 10.60 -9.39
N THR A 388 10.90 10.18 -8.51
CA THR A 388 10.68 8.76 -8.20
C THR A 388 10.31 7.96 -9.45
N ILE A 389 9.39 8.46 -10.27
CA ILE A 389 8.98 7.80 -11.53
C ILE A 389 10.16 7.69 -12.49
N VAL A 390 10.83 8.82 -12.76
CA VAL A 390 11.93 8.89 -13.71
C VAL A 390 13.10 8.02 -13.28
N LEU A 391 13.50 8.09 -12.00
CA LEU A 391 14.59 7.30 -11.45
C LEU A 391 14.27 5.81 -11.40
N THR A 392 13.00 5.43 -11.12
CA THR A 392 12.59 4.02 -11.18
C THR A 392 12.91 3.43 -12.55
N PHE A 393 12.58 4.14 -13.63
CA PHE A 393 12.89 3.68 -14.98
C PHE A 393 14.40 3.70 -15.28
N ILE A 394 15.07 4.83 -15.05
CA ILE A 394 16.49 5.04 -15.39
C ILE A 394 17.39 4.07 -14.64
N ILE A 395 17.11 3.78 -13.38
CA ILE A 395 17.93 2.86 -12.56
C ILE A 395 17.61 1.41 -12.89
N THR A 396 16.32 1.04 -12.95
CA THR A 396 15.93 -0.37 -13.07
C THR A 396 16.13 -0.91 -14.48
N TYR A 397 15.84 -0.13 -15.52
CA TYR A 397 15.87 -0.60 -16.89
C TYR A 397 17.25 -1.07 -17.37
N PRO A 398 18.36 -0.37 -17.11
CA PRO A 398 19.70 -0.88 -17.43
C PRO A 398 20.09 -2.10 -16.61
N LEU A 399 19.76 -2.12 -15.30
CA LEU A 399 20.12 -3.20 -14.40
C LEU A 399 19.54 -4.56 -14.80
N ARG A 400 18.40 -4.59 -15.52
CA ARG A 400 17.76 -5.84 -15.95
C ARG A 400 18.67 -6.75 -16.80
N ARG A 401 19.57 -6.15 -17.58
CA ARG A 401 20.53 -6.90 -18.41
C ARG A 401 21.66 -7.53 -17.62
N MET A 402 21.95 -6.98 -16.42
CA MET A 402 23.07 -7.41 -15.58
C MET A 402 22.67 -8.45 -14.55
N ILE A 403 21.50 -8.27 -13.93
CA ILE A 403 21.07 -9.03 -12.75
C ILE A 403 19.65 -9.60 -12.86
N GLY A 404 19.08 -9.61 -14.08
CA GLY A 404 17.77 -10.21 -14.36
C GLY A 404 16.65 -9.62 -13.50
N GLU A 405 15.77 -10.49 -12.97
CA GLU A 405 14.60 -10.10 -12.18
C GLU A 405 14.94 -9.33 -10.89
N ASN A 406 16.08 -9.61 -10.26
CA ASN A 406 16.51 -8.90 -9.05
C ASN A 406 16.73 -7.39 -9.28
N SER A 407 16.90 -6.97 -10.56
CA SER A 407 16.97 -5.56 -10.93
C SER A 407 15.76 -4.75 -10.47
N LEU A 408 14.58 -5.36 -10.45
CA LEU A 408 13.34 -4.69 -10.04
C LEU A 408 13.37 -4.34 -8.55
N ALA A 409 13.79 -5.28 -7.71
CA ALA A 409 13.90 -5.07 -6.27
C ALA A 409 15.02 -4.09 -5.91
N ILE A 410 16.21 -4.29 -6.49
CA ILE A 410 17.36 -3.41 -6.27
C ILE A 410 17.10 -2.02 -6.83
N GLY A 411 16.56 -1.91 -8.04
CA GLY A 411 16.21 -0.63 -8.67
C GLY A 411 15.18 0.15 -7.86
N TYR A 412 14.14 -0.52 -7.33
CA TYR A 412 13.14 0.10 -6.47
C TYR A 412 13.74 0.60 -5.16
N THR A 413 14.60 -0.20 -4.53
CA THR A 413 15.31 0.16 -3.30
C THR A 413 16.25 1.34 -3.52
N LEU A 414 17.07 1.32 -4.57
CA LEU A 414 17.97 2.41 -4.91
C LEU A 414 17.21 3.70 -5.23
N THR A 415 16.12 3.61 -6.00
CA THR A 415 15.22 4.75 -6.24
C THR A 415 14.68 5.32 -4.93
N GLY A 416 14.28 4.46 -4.00
CA GLY A 416 13.83 4.86 -2.67
C GLY A 416 14.91 5.64 -1.90
N ILE A 417 16.16 5.13 -1.88
CA ILE A 417 17.30 5.78 -1.23
C ILE A 417 17.56 7.16 -1.83
N VAL A 418 17.69 7.24 -3.16
CA VAL A 418 17.98 8.51 -3.86
C VAL A 418 16.88 9.54 -3.58
N THR A 419 15.61 9.14 -3.70
CA THR A 419 14.49 10.05 -3.47
C THR A 419 14.30 10.43 -2.00
N MET A 420 14.67 9.58 -1.05
CA MET A 420 14.74 9.92 0.37
C MET A 420 15.83 10.98 0.64
N ILE A 421 17.00 10.80 0.04
CA ILE A 421 18.11 11.77 0.12
C ILE A 421 17.70 13.12 -0.48
N MET A 422 16.99 13.10 -1.63
CA MET A 422 16.45 14.31 -2.27
C MET A 422 15.44 15.08 -1.39
N LEU A 423 14.78 14.44 -0.44
CA LEU A 423 13.94 15.10 0.56
C LEU A 423 14.77 15.56 1.77
N TYR A 424 15.72 14.76 2.21
CA TYR A 424 16.50 15.07 3.42
C TYR A 424 17.31 16.35 3.30
N TYR A 425 18.04 16.55 2.18
CA TYR A 425 18.90 17.73 2.04
C TYR A 425 18.16 19.07 2.03
N PRO A 426 17.09 19.26 1.25
CA PRO A 426 16.30 20.48 1.33
C PRO A 426 15.68 20.70 2.72
N LEU A 427 15.14 19.64 3.33
CA LEU A 427 14.57 19.75 4.68
C LEU A 427 15.62 20.16 5.71
N LYS A 428 16.81 19.53 5.68
CA LYS A 428 17.92 19.89 6.56
C LYS A 428 18.29 21.36 6.45
N LYS A 429 18.29 21.92 5.24
CA LYS A 429 18.56 23.33 4.98
C LYS A 429 17.42 24.22 5.49
N GLU A 430 16.16 23.86 5.19
CA GLU A 430 14.97 24.66 5.48
C GLU A 430 14.75 24.86 6.99
N ILE A 431 14.92 23.78 7.77
CA ILE A 431 14.73 23.83 9.22
C ILE A 431 16.05 23.92 10.01
N ALA A 432 17.19 24.04 9.35
CA ALA A 432 18.53 23.99 9.98
C ALA A 432 18.66 22.76 10.93
N LEU A 433 18.34 21.55 10.41
CA LEU A 433 18.35 20.32 11.19
C LEU A 433 19.79 19.96 11.58
N LYS A 434 20.05 19.78 12.86
CA LYS A 434 21.31 19.26 13.42
C LYS A 434 21.01 17.99 14.19
N ILE A 435 21.73 16.92 13.88
CA ILE A 435 21.67 15.66 14.63
C ILE A 435 22.75 15.75 15.71
N ASN A 436 22.34 15.63 16.97
CA ASN A 436 23.25 15.73 18.11
C ASN A 436 24.00 14.40 18.33
N ALA A 437 25.16 14.45 19.00
CA ALA A 437 25.91 13.25 19.33
C ALA A 437 25.10 12.24 20.19
N LYS A 438 24.17 12.74 21.00
CA LYS A 438 23.25 11.92 21.79
C LYS A 438 22.31 11.12 20.87
N ASP A 439 21.72 11.76 19.86
CA ASP A 439 20.82 11.09 18.91
C ASP A 439 21.56 10.01 18.14
N LEU A 440 22.79 10.28 17.71
CA LEU A 440 23.62 9.31 17.02
C LEU A 440 23.97 8.10 17.91
N LYS A 441 24.26 8.34 19.20
CA LYS A 441 24.47 7.26 20.18
C LYS A 441 23.24 6.37 20.34
N ASP A 442 22.05 6.98 20.42
CA ASP A 442 20.81 6.21 20.53
C ASP A 442 20.53 5.40 19.26
N LEU A 443 20.78 5.95 18.08
CA LEU A 443 20.70 5.20 16.83
C LEU A 443 21.67 4.02 16.82
N LEU A 444 22.90 4.19 17.27
CA LEU A 444 23.88 3.11 17.39
C LEU A 444 23.42 2.02 18.37
N LYS A 445 22.83 2.40 19.52
CA LYS A 445 22.27 1.43 20.48
C LYS A 445 21.15 0.59 19.85
N ILE A 446 20.26 1.19 19.04
CA ILE A 446 19.20 0.49 18.34
C ILE A 446 19.79 -0.53 17.34
N VAL A 447 20.81 -0.14 16.58
CA VAL A 447 21.52 -1.03 15.67
C VAL A 447 22.19 -2.18 16.43
N ILE A 448 22.90 -1.89 17.53
CA ILE A 448 23.55 -2.91 18.36
C ILE A 448 22.51 -3.87 18.95
N ALA A 449 21.39 -3.38 19.48
CA ALA A 449 20.29 -4.22 19.98
C ALA A 449 19.74 -5.14 18.89
N THR A 450 19.61 -4.62 17.66
CA THR A 450 19.16 -5.42 16.50
C THR A 450 20.18 -6.51 16.16
N ILE A 451 21.47 -6.22 16.18
CA ILE A 451 22.53 -7.23 15.95
C ILE A 451 22.50 -8.28 17.06
N ILE A 452 22.38 -7.89 18.33
CA ILE A 452 22.26 -8.82 19.46
C ILE A 452 21.07 -9.76 19.28
N MET A 453 19.94 -9.26 18.77
CA MET A 453 18.77 -10.09 18.44
C MET A 453 19.02 -11.00 17.25
N SER A 454 19.66 -10.51 16.20
CA SER A 454 19.78 -11.20 14.92
C SER A 454 20.60 -12.50 15.01
N VAL A 455 21.67 -12.51 15.83
CA VAL A 455 22.55 -13.67 15.96
C VAL A 455 21.84 -14.88 16.56
N PRO A 456 21.16 -14.81 17.72
CA PRO A 456 20.39 -15.94 18.26
C PRO A 456 19.24 -16.36 17.34
N VAL A 457 18.53 -15.40 16.71
CA VAL A 457 17.46 -15.72 15.77
C VAL A 457 18.00 -16.53 14.58
N TYR A 458 19.14 -16.15 14.03
CA TYR A 458 19.80 -16.87 12.94
C TYR A 458 20.24 -18.28 13.37
N LEU A 459 20.80 -18.42 14.57
CA LEU A 459 21.23 -19.73 15.11
C LEU A 459 20.02 -20.65 15.33
N ILE A 460 18.94 -20.13 15.93
CA ILE A 460 17.70 -20.89 16.12
C ILE A 460 17.11 -21.30 14.75
N TYR A 461 17.06 -20.38 13.80
CA TYR A 461 16.59 -20.66 12.44
C TYR A 461 17.39 -21.79 11.79
N ASN A 462 18.73 -21.73 11.81
CA ASN A 462 19.59 -22.78 11.23
C ASN A 462 19.42 -24.13 11.94
N LEU A 463 19.31 -24.13 13.27
CA LEU A 463 19.06 -25.33 14.04
C LEU A 463 17.74 -26.01 13.62
N PHE A 464 16.67 -25.23 13.50
CA PHE A 464 15.38 -25.79 13.10
C PHE A 464 15.37 -26.28 11.64
N THR A 465 16.02 -25.58 10.73
CA THR A 465 16.08 -25.97 9.32
C THR A 465 16.98 -27.19 9.06
N SER A 466 17.91 -27.51 9.97
CA SER A 466 18.69 -28.73 9.87
C SER A 466 17.90 -29.99 10.30
N TYR A 467 16.88 -29.84 11.15
CA TYR A 467 16.04 -30.95 11.62
C TYR A 467 14.68 -31.05 10.93
N PHE A 468 14.15 -29.94 10.43
CA PHE A 468 12.81 -29.89 9.87
C PHE A 468 12.85 -29.39 8.43
N ALA A 469 12.34 -30.18 7.51
CA ALA A 469 12.13 -29.75 6.13
C ALA A 469 11.17 -28.56 6.09
N LEU A 470 11.46 -27.57 5.26
CA LEU A 470 10.60 -26.42 5.07
C LEU A 470 9.30 -26.86 4.37
N ASN A 471 8.20 -26.72 5.08
CA ASN A 471 6.83 -26.83 4.60
C ASN A 471 5.99 -25.76 5.31
N THR A 472 4.76 -25.56 4.90
CA THR A 472 3.89 -24.52 5.48
C THR A 472 3.78 -24.62 7.01
N LYS A 473 3.60 -25.82 7.57
CA LYS A 473 3.42 -26.03 9.03
C LYS A 473 4.70 -25.74 9.80
N ASN A 474 5.82 -26.35 9.38
CA ASN A 474 7.12 -26.14 10.01
C ASN A 474 7.59 -24.70 9.90
N SER A 475 7.30 -24.04 8.78
CA SER A 475 7.62 -22.63 8.58
C SER A 475 6.87 -21.71 9.55
N ILE A 476 5.58 -21.95 9.81
CA ILE A 476 4.80 -21.22 10.82
C ILE A 476 5.40 -21.42 12.22
N LEU A 477 5.78 -22.64 12.56
CA LEU A 477 6.41 -22.97 13.84
C LEU A 477 7.75 -22.25 14.01
N ILE A 478 8.60 -22.29 12.98
CA ILE A 478 9.90 -21.59 12.97
C ILE A 478 9.71 -20.08 13.15
N ILE A 479 8.77 -19.47 12.40
CA ILE A 479 8.47 -18.03 12.51
C ILE A 479 7.99 -17.70 13.93
N GLY A 480 7.10 -18.53 14.51
CA GLY A 480 6.57 -18.32 15.85
C GLY A 480 7.67 -18.35 16.91
N ILE A 481 8.50 -19.39 16.91
CA ILE A 481 9.60 -19.54 17.86
C ILE A 481 10.63 -18.41 17.68
N CYS A 482 11.16 -18.23 16.47
CA CYS A 482 12.14 -17.19 16.19
C CYS A 482 11.60 -15.78 16.49
N GLY A 483 10.30 -15.55 16.21
CA GLY A 483 9.64 -14.28 16.51
C GLY A 483 9.55 -13.98 18.00
N ILE A 484 9.09 -14.95 18.82
CA ILE A 484 8.99 -14.81 20.28
C ILE A 484 10.38 -14.56 20.88
N PHE A 485 11.36 -15.41 20.58
CA PHE A 485 12.73 -15.26 21.09
C PHE A 485 13.36 -13.95 20.61
N GLY A 486 13.17 -13.60 19.32
CA GLY A 486 13.67 -12.34 18.76
C GLY A 486 13.14 -11.14 19.51
N VAL A 487 11.81 -11.05 19.73
CA VAL A 487 11.19 -9.94 20.46
C VAL A 487 11.73 -9.86 21.90
N LEU A 488 11.82 -10.99 22.62
CA LEU A 488 12.30 -11.03 24.00
C LEU A 488 13.76 -10.54 24.09
N ILE A 489 14.63 -11.09 23.24
CA ILE A 489 16.07 -10.73 23.25
C ILE A 489 16.23 -9.26 22.87
N TYR A 490 15.48 -8.77 21.90
CA TYR A 490 15.52 -7.38 21.47
C TYR A 490 15.09 -6.42 22.58
N LEU A 491 13.98 -6.69 23.25
CA LEU A 491 13.51 -5.88 24.38
C LEU A 491 14.53 -5.84 25.53
N ILE A 492 15.11 -6.98 25.89
CA ILE A 492 16.17 -7.06 26.90
C ILE A 492 17.38 -6.22 26.45
N ALA A 493 17.81 -6.31 25.19
CA ALA A 493 18.93 -5.55 24.66
C ALA A 493 18.66 -4.04 24.69
N LEU A 494 17.45 -3.57 24.35
CA LEU A 494 17.08 -2.16 24.41
C LEU A 494 17.10 -1.62 25.86
N ILE A 495 16.62 -2.41 26.81
CA ILE A 495 16.60 -2.04 28.23
C ILE A 495 18.03 -1.97 28.79
N THR A 496 18.87 -2.95 28.49
CA THR A 496 20.27 -3.02 28.95
C THR A 496 21.13 -1.90 28.36
N LEU A 497 20.93 -1.57 27.08
CA LEU A 497 21.61 -0.47 26.40
C LEU A 497 21.05 0.91 26.80
N ARG A 498 19.99 0.93 27.61
CA ARG A 498 19.38 2.16 28.13
C ARG A 498 19.03 3.13 27.01
N VAL A 499 18.21 2.67 26.05
CA VAL A 499 17.63 3.52 25.00
C VAL A 499 16.58 4.43 25.63
N ASP A 500 16.71 5.76 25.45
CA ASP A 500 15.90 6.74 26.18
C ASP A 500 14.40 6.63 25.82
N GLU A 501 14.06 6.41 24.57
CA GLU A 501 12.67 6.26 24.08
C GLU A 501 11.96 5.05 24.72
N VAL A 502 12.69 3.98 24.99
CA VAL A 502 12.13 2.77 25.64
C VAL A 502 11.86 3.02 27.13
N LYS A 503 12.73 3.78 27.80
CA LYS A 503 12.48 4.18 29.18
C LYS A 503 11.22 5.04 29.32
N GLU A 504 11.00 5.97 28.39
CA GLU A 504 9.77 6.77 28.36
C GLU A 504 8.53 5.89 28.26
N ILE A 505 8.53 4.90 27.34
CA ILE A 505 7.39 3.98 27.18
C ILE A 505 7.15 3.17 28.46
N ILE A 506 8.21 2.64 29.07
CA ILE A 506 8.11 1.87 30.33
C ILE A 506 7.54 2.75 31.45
N ASN A 507 7.99 4.00 31.58
CA ASN A 507 7.49 4.91 32.59
C ASN A 507 6.01 5.26 32.38
N ILE A 508 5.55 5.43 31.14
CA ILE A 508 4.13 5.65 30.83
C ILE A 508 3.27 4.44 31.24
N ILE A 509 3.77 3.22 31.01
CA ILE A 509 3.06 1.98 31.39
C ILE A 509 3.01 1.79 32.91
N LYS A 510 4.09 2.15 33.62
CA LYS A 510 4.16 2.04 35.10
C LYS A 510 3.30 3.05 35.82
N ASN A 511 3.05 4.22 35.20
CA ASN A 511 2.25 5.31 35.79
C ASN A 511 0.76 5.26 35.40
N ARG A 512 0.32 4.23 34.68
CA ARG A 512 -1.07 3.87 34.43
C ARG A 512 -1.53 2.74 35.32
#